data_51657967ba9c45d59cb1ffb06cef4f7b
#
_entry.id   51657967ba9c45d59cb1ffb06cef4f7b
#
_cell.length_a   1.000
_cell.length_b   1.000
_cell.length_c   1.000
_cell.angle_alpha   90.00
_cell.angle_beta   90.00
_cell.angle_gamma   90.00
#
_symmetry.space_group_name_H-M   'P 1'
#
loop_
_entity.id
_entity.type
_entity.pdbx_description
1 polymer ?
#
loop_
_entity_poly.entity_id
_entity_poly.type
_entity_poly.pdbx_seq_one_letter_code
_entity_poly.pdbx_strand_id
1 'polypeptide(L)'
;MDWKQAWSTTTNTTTAALDSLAPVCAPFAARWDLEAERRNKPRTPEHLKALMAAQKEHNAARSTHATAKSQQLTARAASNNPFAAGRRAARVAAKAAAKHERDTRAKLKAARVNYPTTLKARAVQAHAVHAVPSAIASSLMSTAHVTVWPVATSAVLIGANVAALALGRRRLRVPVDASLSLEERQLMERLDPSYWVEHAPDRGLAGTVTTPPAIEPGGIRCEIRLDGQWTVKALVDKVDSVRALLGARTALRIRITSASRGGWAVVTLATRSAAAGVSSLWTPDRIPSDPLMMSLALDTETGDEVLIPFDERLLVSGASGTGKSWSFRPLMATAHLRGDLLLIDGKGEEANIWEPVCRVAVEQDEITNAVDEAHAEMTRRKTDMKKRGISVWDGRQLTVVVDEGQVILTLITKDKDRLQRLIELSSLGRSRGVVLWWATQYPLTDGSAPGVHKLIAPNLLTRFSLRVAGTTQAQVALDDCAHYAPHQIPDGREYRGHGYLKGYGPRMLRTWTLDDAGVRALPKSIWTPVPSTGGQPPRTPLHLVKNTPAPSGAATNRDKVLGAVQAGARTAKDVADATGLNKGTVSREIKALTANGALRRTADGMLLPGQQAA
;
A
#
# COMPACT_ATOMS: atom_id res chain seq x y z
N MET A 1 -4.52 -59.50 4.04
CA MET A 1 -3.85 -58.54 4.97
C MET A 1 -3.71 -57.24 4.24
N ASP A 2 -4.42 -56.23 4.71
CA ASP A 2 -4.46 -54.95 4.01
C ASP A 2 -3.15 -54.18 4.33
N TRP A 3 -2.29 -54.04 3.33
CA TRP A 3 -0.97 -53.38 3.47
C TRP A 3 -1.05 -51.96 4.03
N LYS A 4 -2.15 -51.28 3.77
CA LYS A 4 -2.41 -49.94 4.30
C LYS A 4 -2.65 -49.95 5.81
N GLN A 5 -3.38 -50.96 6.32
CA GLN A 5 -3.62 -51.10 7.75
C GLN A 5 -2.34 -51.52 8.51
N ALA A 6 -1.57 -52.48 7.96
CA ALA A 6 -0.30 -52.90 8.52
C ALA A 6 0.71 -51.75 8.58
N TRP A 7 0.79 -50.92 7.51
CA TRP A 7 1.66 -49.75 7.44
C TRP A 7 1.24 -48.65 8.43
N SER A 8 -0.06 -48.34 8.55
CA SER A 8 -0.59 -47.37 9.50
C SER A 8 -0.38 -47.80 10.95
N THR A 9 -0.51 -49.07 11.26
CA THR A 9 -0.28 -49.61 12.61
C THR A 9 1.20 -49.57 12.98
N THR A 10 2.09 -49.92 12.05
CA THR A 10 3.54 -49.83 12.26
C THR A 10 4.04 -48.41 12.39
N THR A 11 3.49 -47.46 11.62
CA THR A 11 3.85 -46.03 11.74
C THR A 11 3.32 -45.44 13.05
N ASN A 12 2.15 -45.82 13.52
CA ASN A 12 1.57 -45.34 14.77
C ASN A 12 2.31 -45.90 16.01
N THR A 13 2.69 -47.18 16.00
CA THR A 13 3.48 -47.77 17.09
C THR A 13 4.91 -47.22 17.16
N THR A 14 5.54 -47.02 16.02
CA THR A 14 6.89 -46.37 15.97
C THR A 14 6.85 -44.91 16.38
N THR A 15 5.83 -44.14 15.99
CA THR A 15 5.67 -42.77 16.47
C THR A 15 5.39 -42.69 17.95
N ALA A 16 4.55 -43.57 18.51
CA ALA A 16 4.28 -43.63 19.95
C ALA A 16 5.55 -43.99 20.78
N ALA A 17 6.34 -44.98 20.30
CA ALA A 17 7.62 -45.30 20.92
C ALA A 17 8.66 -44.17 20.84
N LEU A 18 8.73 -43.46 19.72
CA LEU A 18 9.60 -42.29 19.57
C LEU A 18 9.13 -41.10 20.45
N ASP A 19 7.83 -40.93 20.61
CA ASP A 19 7.25 -39.89 21.45
C ASP A 19 7.47 -40.17 22.94
N SER A 20 7.56 -41.46 23.36
CA SER A 20 7.93 -41.84 24.74
C SER A 20 9.39 -41.54 25.08
N LEU A 21 10.29 -41.54 24.09
CA LEU A 21 11.71 -41.18 24.25
C LEU A 21 11.96 -39.66 24.20
N ALA A 22 11.06 -38.89 23.62
CA ALA A 22 11.20 -37.44 23.47
C ALA A 22 11.41 -36.70 24.82
N PRO A 23 10.73 -37.02 25.94
CA PRO A 23 10.97 -36.39 27.25
C PRO A 23 12.40 -36.56 27.76
N VAL A 24 13.01 -37.73 27.53
CA VAL A 24 14.39 -38.01 27.99
C VAL A 24 15.41 -37.21 27.19
N CYS A 25 15.15 -37.00 25.92
CA CYS A 25 16.03 -36.23 25.01
C CYS A 25 15.79 -34.71 25.08
N ALA A 26 14.69 -34.22 25.64
CA ALA A 26 14.36 -32.80 25.73
C ALA A 26 15.42 -31.94 26.43
N PRO A 27 16.01 -32.32 27.60
CA PRO A 27 17.04 -31.52 28.25
C PRO A 27 18.31 -31.38 27.43
N PHE A 28 18.67 -32.42 26.65
CA PHE A 28 19.80 -32.40 25.76
C PHE A 28 19.56 -31.42 24.59
N ALA A 29 18.39 -31.45 24.01
CA ALA A 29 18.01 -30.52 22.92
C ALA A 29 17.94 -29.08 23.42
N ALA A 30 17.39 -28.84 24.64
CA ALA A 30 17.35 -27.52 25.28
C ALA A 30 18.77 -26.94 25.50
N ARG A 31 19.69 -27.78 26.03
CA ARG A 31 21.08 -27.37 26.24
C ARG A 31 21.80 -27.08 24.90
N TRP A 32 21.48 -27.84 23.87
CA TRP A 32 22.01 -27.62 22.52
C TRP A 32 21.53 -26.29 21.94
N ASP A 33 20.26 -25.98 22.08
CA ASP A 33 19.67 -24.75 21.56
C ASP A 33 20.18 -23.52 22.36
N LEU A 34 20.37 -23.64 23.67
CA LEU A 34 21.05 -22.61 24.48
C LEU A 34 22.48 -22.35 24.04
N GLU A 35 23.23 -23.40 23.68
CA GLU A 35 24.59 -23.25 23.17
C GLU A 35 24.61 -22.64 21.75
N ALA A 36 23.61 -22.99 20.93
CA ALA A 36 23.41 -22.36 19.63
C ALA A 36 23.04 -20.87 19.78
N GLU A 37 22.25 -20.52 20.78
CA GLU A 37 21.89 -19.14 21.08
C GLU A 37 23.10 -18.34 21.59
N ARG A 38 23.92 -18.92 22.50
CA ARG A 38 25.19 -18.31 22.92
C ARG A 38 26.12 -18.00 21.73
N ARG A 39 26.15 -18.86 20.72
CA ARG A 39 26.93 -18.66 19.50
C ARG A 39 26.29 -17.67 18.54
N ASN A 40 24.99 -17.41 18.67
CA ASN A 40 24.30 -16.35 17.95
C ASN A 40 24.53 -14.96 18.56
N LYS A 41 24.95 -14.85 19.84
CA LYS A 41 25.26 -13.56 20.50
C LYS A 41 26.23 -12.66 19.74
N PRO A 42 27.24 -13.17 18.98
CA PRO A 42 28.12 -12.32 18.17
C PRO A 42 27.44 -11.63 16.99
N ARG A 43 26.18 -11.90 16.68
CA ARG A 43 25.43 -11.25 15.58
C ARG A 43 25.01 -9.83 15.97
N THR A 44 25.98 -9.00 16.24
CA THR A 44 25.77 -7.57 16.49
C THR A 44 25.69 -6.81 15.16
N PRO A 45 25.05 -5.63 15.13
CA PRO A 45 25.07 -4.75 13.97
C PRO A 45 26.49 -4.39 13.50
N GLU A 46 27.46 -4.39 14.40
CA GLU A 46 28.88 -4.12 14.11
C GLU A 46 29.51 -5.25 13.31
N HIS A 47 29.27 -6.50 13.70
CA HIS A 47 29.76 -7.66 12.95
C HIS A 47 29.09 -7.79 11.57
N LEU A 48 27.83 -7.40 11.45
CA LEU A 48 27.15 -7.29 10.17
C LEU A 48 27.81 -6.25 9.28
N LYS A 49 28.13 -5.07 9.83
CA LYS A 49 28.84 -3.99 9.12
C LYS A 49 30.23 -4.46 8.66
N ALA A 50 30.96 -5.17 9.52
CA ALA A 50 32.25 -5.76 9.19
C ALA A 50 32.15 -6.81 8.07
N LEU A 51 31.12 -7.66 8.11
CA LEU A 51 30.86 -8.64 7.04
C LEU A 51 30.57 -7.96 5.70
N MET A 52 29.74 -6.91 5.70
CA MET A 52 29.43 -6.13 4.49
C MET A 52 30.68 -5.46 3.90
N ALA A 53 31.50 -4.84 4.75
CA ALA A 53 32.75 -4.22 4.33
C ALA A 53 33.71 -5.26 3.71
N ALA A 54 33.87 -6.41 4.36
CA ALA A 54 34.69 -7.50 3.86
C ALA A 54 34.17 -8.09 2.54
N GLN A 55 32.82 -8.20 2.38
CA GLN A 55 32.20 -8.66 1.14
C GLN A 55 32.46 -7.69 -0.02
N LYS A 56 32.29 -6.36 0.24
CA LYS A 56 32.55 -5.31 -0.74
C LYS A 56 34.01 -5.32 -1.18
N GLU A 57 34.97 -5.41 -0.23
CA GLU A 57 36.40 -5.46 -0.49
C GLU A 57 36.76 -6.70 -1.32
N HIS A 58 36.20 -7.87 -0.97
CA HIS A 58 36.46 -9.12 -1.71
C HIS A 58 35.86 -9.06 -3.14
N ASN A 59 34.69 -8.55 -3.35
CA ASN A 59 34.09 -8.40 -4.68
C ASN A 59 34.91 -7.45 -5.56
N ALA A 60 35.39 -6.34 -5.01
CA ALA A 60 36.30 -5.43 -5.72
C ALA A 60 37.65 -6.12 -6.09
N ALA A 61 38.25 -6.86 -5.15
CA ALA A 61 39.48 -7.60 -5.39
C ALA A 61 39.31 -8.69 -6.45
N ARG A 62 38.17 -9.40 -6.47
CA ARG A 62 37.84 -10.41 -7.48
C ARG A 62 37.72 -9.80 -8.88
N SER A 63 37.06 -8.65 -9.00
CA SER A 63 36.91 -7.89 -10.23
C SER A 63 38.29 -7.44 -10.76
N THR A 64 39.12 -6.86 -9.88
CA THR A 64 40.50 -6.45 -10.23
C THR A 64 41.37 -7.63 -10.69
N HIS A 65 41.27 -8.77 -10.02
CA HIS A 65 41.99 -9.99 -10.42
C HIS A 65 41.53 -10.51 -11.78
N ALA A 66 40.19 -10.50 -12.06
CA ALA A 66 39.66 -10.90 -13.36
C ALA A 66 40.21 -10.00 -14.49
N THR A 67 40.22 -8.68 -14.27
CA THR A 67 40.79 -7.70 -15.23
C THR A 67 42.28 -7.89 -15.42
N ALA A 68 43.07 -8.05 -14.35
CA ALA A 68 44.51 -8.28 -14.44
C ALA A 68 44.84 -9.60 -15.15
N LYS A 69 44.04 -10.65 -14.95
CA LYS A 69 44.19 -11.93 -15.64
C LYS A 69 43.89 -11.81 -17.14
N SER A 70 42.86 -11.06 -17.53
CA SER A 70 42.55 -10.79 -18.94
C SER A 70 43.68 -10.00 -19.60
N GLN A 71 44.20 -8.95 -18.96
CA GLN A 71 45.36 -8.19 -19.43
C GLN A 71 46.60 -9.06 -19.58
N GLN A 72 46.82 -10.00 -18.65
CA GLN A 72 47.91 -10.97 -18.76
C GLN A 72 47.77 -11.89 -19.99
N LEU A 73 46.56 -12.34 -20.30
CA LEU A 73 46.26 -13.14 -21.47
C LEU A 73 46.48 -12.34 -22.76
N THR A 74 46.01 -11.09 -22.82
CA THR A 74 46.24 -10.20 -23.96
C THR A 74 47.73 -9.90 -24.17
N ALA A 75 48.47 -9.62 -23.09
CA ALA A 75 49.92 -9.42 -23.17
C ALA A 75 50.68 -10.67 -23.61
N ARG A 76 50.17 -11.87 -23.31
CA ARG A 76 50.69 -13.14 -23.83
C ARG A 76 50.43 -13.33 -25.33
N ALA A 77 49.27 -12.91 -25.80
CA ALA A 77 48.90 -12.99 -27.21
C ALA A 77 49.67 -11.96 -28.06
N ALA A 78 49.94 -10.77 -27.51
CA ALA A 78 50.63 -9.69 -28.21
C ALA A 78 52.15 -9.89 -28.40
N SER A 79 52.79 -10.80 -27.67
CA SER A 79 54.25 -11.04 -27.79
C SER A 79 54.60 -12.49 -27.44
N ASN A 80 55.34 -13.16 -28.31
CA ASN A 80 55.86 -14.51 -28.05
C ASN A 80 57.12 -14.52 -27.16
N ASN A 81 57.72 -13.34 -26.93
CA ASN A 81 58.93 -13.25 -26.10
C ASN A 81 58.54 -13.26 -24.60
N PRO A 82 58.96 -14.29 -23.82
CA PRO A 82 58.64 -14.40 -22.40
C PRO A 82 59.30 -13.31 -21.54
N PHE A 83 60.31 -12.63 -22.04
CA PHE A 83 61.12 -11.60 -21.37
C PHE A 83 60.65 -10.17 -21.72
N ALA A 84 59.64 -10.00 -22.57
CA ALA A 84 59.10 -8.69 -22.91
C ALA A 84 58.60 -7.95 -21.65
N ALA A 85 58.94 -6.65 -21.53
CA ALA A 85 58.64 -5.83 -20.34
C ALA A 85 57.14 -5.81 -20.02
N GLY A 86 56.29 -5.66 -21.05
CA GLY A 86 54.82 -5.66 -20.87
C GLY A 86 54.28 -6.99 -20.35
N ARG A 87 54.86 -8.11 -20.78
CA ARG A 87 54.47 -9.46 -20.33
C ARG A 87 54.89 -9.73 -18.88
N ARG A 88 56.06 -9.22 -18.46
CA ARG A 88 56.53 -9.28 -17.07
C ARG A 88 55.65 -8.40 -16.17
N ALA A 89 55.36 -7.16 -16.57
CA ALA A 89 54.51 -6.23 -15.81
C ALA A 89 53.11 -6.81 -15.61
N ALA A 90 52.45 -7.32 -16.66
CA ALA A 90 51.14 -7.95 -16.57
C ALA A 90 51.14 -9.21 -15.67
N ARG A 91 52.20 -10.01 -15.68
CA ARG A 91 52.35 -11.17 -14.79
C ARG A 91 52.48 -10.75 -13.32
N VAL A 92 53.26 -9.70 -13.03
CA VAL A 92 53.45 -9.18 -11.68
C VAL A 92 52.11 -8.59 -11.17
N ALA A 93 51.43 -7.82 -12.01
CA ALA A 93 50.11 -7.27 -11.67
C ALA A 93 49.06 -8.36 -11.37
N ALA A 94 48.99 -9.41 -12.22
CA ALA A 94 48.06 -10.51 -11.99
C ALA A 94 48.42 -11.30 -10.71
N LYS A 95 49.72 -11.49 -10.39
CA LYS A 95 50.17 -12.14 -9.15
C LYS A 95 49.82 -11.29 -7.91
N ALA A 96 49.99 -9.98 -7.99
CA ALA A 96 49.60 -9.05 -6.90
C ALA A 96 48.08 -9.03 -6.67
N ALA A 97 47.31 -8.97 -7.75
CA ALA A 97 45.85 -9.02 -7.68
C ALA A 97 45.33 -10.36 -7.11
N ALA A 98 45.95 -11.48 -7.50
CA ALA A 98 45.61 -12.79 -6.94
C ALA A 98 45.94 -12.92 -5.44
N LYS A 99 47.06 -12.31 -5.00
CA LYS A 99 47.39 -12.23 -3.57
C LYS A 99 46.35 -11.41 -2.82
N HIS A 100 46.01 -10.24 -3.33
CA HIS A 100 44.98 -9.36 -2.71
C HIS A 100 43.61 -10.04 -2.62
N GLU A 101 43.18 -10.77 -3.66
CA GLU A 101 41.95 -11.56 -3.63
C GLU A 101 41.98 -12.65 -2.53
N ARG A 102 43.15 -13.34 -2.37
CA ARG A 102 43.32 -14.34 -1.29
C ARG A 102 43.21 -13.71 0.09
N ASP A 103 43.84 -12.57 0.30
CA ASP A 103 43.85 -11.85 1.58
C ASP A 103 42.44 -11.35 1.93
N THR A 104 41.73 -10.76 0.97
CA THR A 104 40.34 -10.32 1.16
C THR A 104 39.39 -11.50 1.36
N ARG A 105 39.63 -12.65 0.70
CA ARG A 105 38.87 -13.89 0.95
C ARG A 105 39.07 -14.42 2.37
N ALA A 106 40.29 -14.32 2.91
CA ALA A 106 40.57 -14.70 4.29
C ALA A 106 39.82 -13.78 5.30
N LYS A 107 39.85 -12.46 5.06
CA LYS A 107 39.10 -11.49 5.86
C LYS A 107 37.58 -11.77 5.82
N LEU A 108 37.06 -12.04 4.63
CA LEU A 108 35.64 -12.39 4.46
C LEU A 108 35.29 -13.68 5.20
N LYS A 109 36.18 -14.70 5.15
CA LYS A 109 36.00 -15.95 5.90
C LYS A 109 35.97 -15.70 7.40
N ALA A 110 36.83 -14.85 7.94
CA ALA A 110 36.86 -14.47 9.35
C ALA A 110 35.58 -13.70 9.75
N ALA A 111 35.11 -12.74 8.93
CA ALA A 111 33.89 -12.01 9.17
C ALA A 111 32.65 -12.93 9.13
N ARG A 112 32.64 -13.95 8.28
CA ARG A 112 31.56 -14.97 8.21
C ARG A 112 31.54 -15.88 9.45
N VAL A 113 32.64 -16.10 10.11
CA VAL A 113 32.69 -16.86 11.37
C VAL A 113 31.98 -16.09 12.47
N ASN A 114 32.22 -14.76 12.54
CA ASN A 114 31.59 -13.89 13.53
C ASN A 114 30.12 -13.61 13.20
N TYR A 115 29.73 -13.67 11.92
CA TYR A 115 28.35 -13.53 11.45
C TYR A 115 28.03 -14.64 10.45
N PRO A 116 27.63 -15.84 10.90
CA PRO A 116 27.39 -16.99 10.03
C PRO A 116 26.29 -16.70 9.01
N THR A 117 26.59 -16.95 7.74
CA THR A 117 25.76 -16.58 6.58
C THR A 117 24.69 -17.61 6.23
N THR A 118 24.77 -18.85 6.74
CA THR A 118 23.80 -19.91 6.44
C THR A 118 23.39 -20.70 7.68
N LEU A 119 22.16 -21.19 7.72
CA LEU A 119 21.68 -22.14 8.75
C LEU A 119 22.51 -23.44 8.76
N LYS A 120 22.98 -23.89 7.59
CA LYS A 120 23.86 -25.08 7.46
C LYS A 120 25.21 -24.87 8.16
N ALA A 121 25.84 -23.70 7.99
CA ALA A 121 27.09 -23.38 8.67
C ALA A 121 26.92 -23.34 10.19
N ARG A 122 25.79 -22.87 10.69
CA ARG A 122 25.44 -22.90 12.13
C ARG A 122 25.25 -24.32 12.63
N ALA A 123 24.55 -25.16 11.87
CA ALA A 123 24.34 -26.55 12.20
C ALA A 123 25.68 -27.30 12.28
N VAL A 124 26.57 -27.10 11.29
CA VAL A 124 27.92 -27.68 11.29
C VAL A 124 28.76 -27.22 12.46
N GLN A 125 28.76 -25.92 12.79
CA GLN A 125 29.47 -25.41 13.97
C GLN A 125 28.93 -25.98 15.28
N ALA A 126 27.61 -26.09 15.40
CA ALA A 126 26.95 -26.68 16.56
C ALA A 126 27.26 -28.18 16.68
N HIS A 127 27.29 -28.92 15.57
CA HIS A 127 27.64 -30.35 15.58
C HIS A 127 29.13 -30.60 15.89
N ALA A 128 30.04 -29.75 15.45
CA ALA A 128 31.48 -29.90 15.72
C ALA A 128 31.80 -29.91 17.21
N VAL A 129 31.06 -29.17 18.03
CA VAL A 129 31.25 -29.12 19.51
C VAL A 129 31.00 -30.46 20.17
N HIS A 130 30.07 -31.25 19.67
CA HIS A 130 29.73 -32.55 20.23
C HIS A 130 30.46 -33.70 19.55
N ALA A 131 30.78 -33.57 18.27
CA ALA A 131 31.52 -34.57 17.51
C ALA A 131 32.98 -34.71 17.96
N VAL A 132 33.62 -33.58 18.31
CA VAL A 132 35.03 -33.58 18.74
C VAL A 132 35.21 -34.33 20.08
N PRO A 133 34.46 -34.07 21.18
CA PRO A 133 34.59 -34.86 22.39
C PRO A 133 34.28 -36.36 22.17
N SER A 134 33.30 -36.69 21.34
CA SER A 134 32.98 -38.09 21.01
C SER A 134 34.10 -38.78 20.25
N ALA A 135 34.78 -38.09 19.34
CA ALA A 135 35.91 -38.59 18.59
C ALA A 135 37.14 -38.80 19.52
N ILE A 136 37.37 -37.88 20.45
CA ILE A 136 38.45 -37.99 21.47
C ILE A 136 38.17 -39.17 22.39
N ALA A 137 36.95 -39.32 22.93
CA ALA A 137 36.58 -40.44 23.78
C ALA A 137 36.74 -41.79 23.05
N SER A 138 36.33 -41.86 21.80
CA SER A 138 36.50 -43.05 20.94
C SER A 138 37.97 -43.40 20.68
N SER A 139 38.81 -42.39 20.47
CA SER A 139 40.25 -42.56 20.29
C SER A 139 40.95 -43.07 21.57
N LEU A 140 40.55 -42.51 22.74
CA LEU A 140 41.04 -42.96 24.05
C LEU A 140 40.64 -44.41 24.35
N MET A 141 39.40 -44.81 24.05
CA MET A 141 38.96 -46.22 24.19
C MET A 141 39.72 -47.15 23.27
N SER A 142 40.08 -46.74 22.11
CA SER A 142 40.90 -47.52 21.15
C SER A 142 42.34 -47.74 21.65
N THR A 143 42.95 -46.78 22.36
CA THR A 143 44.28 -46.89 22.93
C THR A 143 44.31 -47.81 24.16
N ALA A 144 43.17 -48.05 24.83
CA ALA A 144 43.03 -48.93 26.00
C ALA A 144 42.75 -50.41 25.61
N HIS A 145 43.12 -50.85 24.40
CA HIS A 145 42.94 -52.22 23.86
C HIS A 145 41.46 -52.68 23.78
N VAL A 146 40.49 -51.79 23.84
CA VAL A 146 39.11 -52.09 23.49
C VAL A 146 39.08 -52.17 21.96
N THR A 147 38.91 -53.36 21.40
CA THR A 147 38.87 -53.66 19.97
C THR A 147 37.59 -53.10 19.28
N VAL A 148 37.34 -51.83 19.41
CA VAL A 148 36.21 -51.15 18.75
C VAL A 148 36.78 -50.18 17.72
N TRP A 149 36.34 -50.32 16.52
CA TRP A 149 36.77 -49.48 15.39
C TRP A 149 36.45 -48.00 15.68
N PRO A 150 37.48 -47.12 15.80
CA PRO A 150 37.25 -45.73 16.26
C PRO A 150 36.28 -44.95 15.34
N VAL A 151 36.32 -45.25 14.05
CA VAL A 151 35.45 -44.61 13.05
C VAL A 151 34.00 -45.07 13.21
N ALA A 152 33.78 -46.35 13.50
CA ALA A 152 32.42 -46.90 13.70
C ALA A 152 31.79 -46.35 14.99
N THR A 153 32.54 -46.29 16.08
CA THR A 153 32.05 -45.70 17.36
C THR A 153 31.75 -44.21 17.23
N SER A 154 32.59 -43.44 16.53
CA SER A 154 32.32 -42.02 16.27
C SER A 154 31.09 -41.83 15.42
N ALA A 155 30.87 -42.64 14.40
CA ALA A 155 29.68 -42.58 13.55
C ALA A 155 28.39 -42.91 14.32
N VAL A 156 28.44 -43.95 15.17
CA VAL A 156 27.30 -44.31 16.03
C VAL A 156 26.98 -43.23 17.03
N LEU A 157 27.99 -42.63 17.69
CA LEU A 157 27.77 -41.53 18.66
C LEU A 157 27.24 -40.27 17.98
N ILE A 158 27.74 -39.92 16.81
CA ILE A 158 27.19 -38.79 16.02
C ILE A 158 25.74 -39.06 15.63
N GLY A 159 25.47 -40.28 15.13
CA GLY A 159 24.11 -40.71 14.80
C GLY A 159 23.15 -40.67 16.00
N ALA A 160 23.61 -41.16 17.14
CA ALA A 160 22.83 -41.13 18.40
C ALA A 160 22.57 -39.67 18.88
N ASN A 161 23.56 -38.78 18.77
CA ASN A 161 23.41 -37.36 19.10
C ASN A 161 22.42 -36.67 18.17
N VAL A 162 22.47 -36.93 16.85
CA VAL A 162 21.52 -36.40 15.87
C VAL A 162 20.09 -36.90 16.15
N ALA A 163 19.96 -38.20 16.44
CA ALA A 163 18.66 -38.81 16.81
C ALA A 163 18.10 -38.21 18.12
N ALA A 164 18.94 -38.08 19.14
CA ALA A 164 18.54 -37.47 20.43
C ALA A 164 18.11 -36.01 20.24
N LEU A 165 18.82 -35.23 19.42
CA LEU A 165 18.43 -33.87 19.06
C LEU A 165 17.08 -33.85 18.33
N ALA A 166 16.89 -34.71 17.36
CA ALA A 166 15.65 -34.78 16.58
C ALA A 166 14.46 -35.16 17.47
N LEU A 167 14.65 -36.14 18.36
CA LEU A 167 13.62 -36.59 19.32
C LEU A 167 13.35 -35.56 20.41
N GLY A 168 14.38 -34.98 21.00
CA GLY A 168 14.22 -33.94 22.02
C GLY A 168 13.53 -32.68 21.47
N ARG A 169 13.85 -32.28 20.26
CA ARG A 169 13.21 -31.16 19.58
C ARG A 169 11.76 -31.43 19.21
N ARG A 170 11.33 -32.69 19.05
CA ARG A 170 9.91 -32.99 18.89
C ARG A 170 9.05 -32.48 20.06
N ARG A 171 9.58 -32.46 21.27
CA ARG A 171 8.89 -31.96 22.47
C ARG A 171 9.19 -30.50 22.79
N LEU A 172 10.40 -30.04 22.48
CA LEU A 172 10.80 -28.62 22.59
C LEU A 172 10.32 -27.78 21.41
N ARG A 173 9.83 -28.41 20.37
CA ARG A 173 9.04 -27.68 19.40
C ARG A 173 7.81 -27.15 20.13
N VAL A 174 7.98 -25.98 20.76
CA VAL A 174 6.98 -24.92 20.58
C VAL A 174 6.64 -25.01 19.10
N PRO A 175 5.38 -25.23 18.73
CA PRO A 175 5.05 -25.42 17.33
C PRO A 175 5.75 -24.27 16.61
N VAL A 176 6.87 -24.57 15.94
CA VAL A 176 7.38 -23.69 14.87
C VAL A 176 6.20 -23.71 13.96
N ASP A 177 5.46 -22.64 14.04
CA ASP A 177 4.14 -22.48 13.53
C ASP A 177 3.88 -23.50 12.42
N ALA A 178 3.13 -24.58 12.76
CA ALA A 178 2.63 -25.51 11.76
C ALA A 178 1.78 -24.78 10.70
N SER A 179 1.53 -23.49 10.97
CA SER A 179 0.88 -22.50 10.14
C SER A 179 1.74 -21.94 9.00
N LEU A 180 3.09 -22.09 9.03
CA LEU A 180 3.94 -21.57 7.96
C LEU A 180 3.99 -22.51 6.77
N SER A 181 3.59 -22.01 5.61
CA SER A 181 3.76 -22.70 4.34
C SER A 181 5.24 -22.90 3.99
N LEU A 182 5.54 -23.84 3.10
CA LEU A 182 6.90 -24.06 2.60
C LEU A 182 7.46 -22.79 1.93
N GLU A 183 6.59 -22.07 1.21
CA GLU A 183 6.93 -20.80 0.55
C GLU A 183 7.35 -19.75 1.58
N GLU A 184 6.60 -19.58 2.66
CA GLU A 184 6.91 -18.60 3.72
C GLU A 184 8.25 -18.90 4.40
N ARG A 185 8.55 -20.17 4.65
CA ARG A 185 9.86 -20.58 5.21
C ARG A 185 11.01 -20.21 4.29
N GLN A 186 10.87 -20.45 2.99
CA GLN A 186 11.86 -20.10 1.98
C GLN A 186 12.04 -18.58 1.87
N LEU A 187 10.96 -17.82 1.90
CA LEU A 187 10.99 -16.37 1.87
C LEU A 187 11.66 -15.79 3.11
N MET A 188 11.39 -16.35 4.29
CA MET A 188 12.05 -15.94 5.54
C MET A 188 13.56 -16.25 5.51
N GLU A 189 13.96 -17.43 4.99
CA GLU A 189 15.37 -17.79 4.84
C GLU A 189 16.09 -16.80 3.90
N ARG A 190 15.45 -16.38 2.82
CA ARG A 190 16.02 -15.46 1.84
C ARG A 190 15.99 -13.99 2.28
N LEU A 191 15.08 -13.62 3.16
CA LEU A 191 15.07 -12.32 3.84
C LEU A 191 16.06 -12.24 5.00
N ASP A 192 16.61 -13.39 5.47
CA ASP A 192 17.63 -13.35 6.53
C ASP A 192 18.80 -12.45 6.12
N PRO A 193 19.24 -11.54 7.02
CA PRO A 193 20.31 -10.59 6.70
C PRO A 193 21.57 -11.23 6.13
N SER A 194 21.91 -12.44 6.56
CA SER A 194 23.10 -13.15 6.08
C SER A 194 22.95 -13.62 4.63
N TYR A 195 21.78 -14.13 4.26
CA TYR A 195 21.48 -14.51 2.87
C TYR A 195 21.43 -13.25 1.98
N TRP A 196 20.74 -12.21 2.46
CA TRP A 196 20.58 -10.97 1.72
C TRP A 196 21.92 -10.31 1.39
N VAL A 197 22.79 -10.11 2.39
CA VAL A 197 24.13 -9.50 2.20
C VAL A 197 24.99 -10.29 1.22
N GLU A 198 24.84 -11.62 1.18
CA GLU A 198 25.60 -12.47 0.27
C GLU A 198 25.14 -12.36 -1.19
N HIS A 199 23.81 -12.26 -1.43
CA HIS A 199 23.23 -12.41 -2.77
C HIS A 199 22.66 -11.09 -3.36
N ALA A 200 22.38 -10.09 -2.54
CA ALA A 200 21.83 -8.80 -2.99
C ALA A 200 22.75 -8.06 -3.99
N PRO A 201 24.08 -8.07 -3.85
CA PRO A 201 24.97 -7.45 -4.82
C PRO A 201 24.83 -8.02 -6.24
N ASP A 202 24.61 -9.34 -6.36
CA ASP A 202 24.46 -10.01 -7.65
C ASP A 202 23.16 -9.63 -8.38
N ARG A 203 22.21 -9.03 -7.65
CA ARG A 203 20.92 -8.53 -8.15
C ARG A 203 20.86 -7.01 -8.27
N GLY A 204 21.98 -6.32 -8.13
CA GLY A 204 22.05 -4.85 -8.19
C GLY A 204 21.43 -4.16 -6.97
N LEU A 205 21.36 -4.86 -5.82
CA LEU A 205 20.85 -4.35 -4.53
C LEU A 205 21.98 -4.15 -3.52
N ALA A 206 23.23 -3.95 -3.98
CA ALA A 206 24.37 -3.66 -3.12
C ALA A 206 24.14 -2.40 -2.30
N GLY A 207 24.41 -2.43 -0.99
CA GLY A 207 24.14 -1.31 -0.07
C GLY A 207 22.77 -1.36 0.59
N THR A 208 22.01 -2.43 0.38
CA THR A 208 20.79 -2.72 1.14
C THR A 208 21.02 -3.86 2.12
N VAL A 209 20.42 -3.79 3.32
CA VAL A 209 20.55 -4.83 4.36
C VAL A 209 19.21 -5.02 5.05
N THR A 210 18.73 -6.25 5.08
CA THR A 210 17.50 -6.62 5.78
C THR A 210 17.73 -6.75 7.29
N THR A 211 16.68 -6.51 8.08
CA THR A 211 16.57 -7.00 9.46
C THR A 211 16.08 -8.45 9.46
N PRO A 212 16.16 -9.16 10.60
CA PRO A 212 15.46 -10.44 10.72
C PRO A 212 13.98 -10.29 10.38
N PRO A 213 13.43 -11.11 9.47
CA PRO A 213 12.03 -11.04 9.09
C PRO A 213 11.12 -11.45 10.25
N ALA A 214 9.99 -10.78 10.36
CA ALA A 214 8.92 -11.08 11.32
C ALA A 214 7.69 -11.62 10.58
N ILE A 215 6.95 -12.49 11.25
CA ILE A 215 5.66 -13.00 10.75
C ILE A 215 4.56 -12.08 11.28
N GLU A 216 3.74 -11.60 10.39
CA GLU A 216 2.53 -10.84 10.68
C GLU A 216 1.29 -11.62 10.21
N PRO A 217 0.09 -11.28 10.68
CA PRO A 217 -1.13 -11.99 10.26
C PRO A 217 -1.32 -12.06 8.74
N GLY A 218 -0.91 -11.04 8.00
CA GLY A 218 -1.00 -10.95 6.53
C GLY A 218 0.19 -11.52 5.78
N GLY A 219 1.24 -12.00 6.46
CA GLY A 219 2.43 -12.56 5.81
C GLY A 219 3.74 -12.25 6.50
N ILE A 220 4.73 -11.80 5.76
CA ILE A 220 6.08 -11.57 6.28
C ILE A 220 6.42 -10.09 6.15
N ARG A 221 6.96 -9.52 7.23
CA ARG A 221 7.48 -8.15 7.27
C ARG A 221 8.98 -8.15 7.58
N CYS A 222 9.69 -7.26 6.91
CA CYS A 222 11.11 -7.05 7.12
C CYS A 222 11.44 -5.57 6.92
N GLU A 223 12.36 -5.02 7.70
CA GLU A 223 12.91 -3.70 7.43
C GLU A 223 14.21 -3.83 6.63
N ILE A 224 14.43 -2.92 5.68
CA ILE A 224 15.64 -2.85 4.88
C ILE A 224 16.32 -1.52 5.17
N ARG A 225 17.55 -1.59 5.61
CA ARG A 225 18.42 -0.44 5.73
C ARG A 225 18.97 -0.07 4.35
N LEU A 226 18.92 1.20 4.04
CA LEU A 226 19.32 1.79 2.77
C LEU A 226 20.61 2.61 2.98
N ASP A 227 21.73 2.14 2.47
CA ASP A 227 23.03 2.79 2.60
C ASP A 227 23.42 3.51 1.29
N GLY A 228 24.20 4.60 1.41
CA GLY A 228 24.72 5.34 0.27
C GLY A 228 23.64 6.13 -0.46
N GLN A 229 23.47 5.88 -1.75
CA GLN A 229 22.53 6.61 -2.62
C GLN A 229 21.13 5.98 -2.67
N TRP A 230 20.88 4.93 -1.88
CA TRP A 230 19.59 4.27 -1.89
C TRP A 230 18.50 5.14 -1.27
N THR A 231 17.39 5.23 -1.95
CA THR A 231 16.13 5.80 -1.47
C THR A 231 15.04 4.74 -1.51
N VAL A 232 13.96 4.94 -0.78
CA VAL A 232 12.80 4.04 -0.83
C VAL A 232 12.27 3.93 -2.26
N LYS A 233 12.19 5.05 -2.99
CA LYS A 233 11.79 5.07 -4.40
C LYS A 233 12.70 4.20 -5.27
N ALA A 234 14.02 4.34 -5.12
CA ALA A 234 14.97 3.53 -5.87
C ALA A 234 14.82 2.03 -5.58
N LEU A 235 14.46 1.65 -4.34
CA LEU A 235 14.17 0.26 -3.99
C LEU A 235 12.84 -0.22 -4.57
N VAL A 236 11.82 0.63 -4.62
CA VAL A 236 10.52 0.34 -5.28
C VAL A 236 10.75 0.09 -6.78
N ASP A 237 11.55 0.92 -7.45
CA ASP A 237 11.89 0.77 -8.87
C ASP A 237 12.66 -0.55 -9.15
N LYS A 238 13.24 -1.16 -8.11
CA LYS A 238 13.96 -2.44 -8.15
C LYS A 238 13.15 -3.62 -7.56
N VAL A 239 11.84 -3.50 -7.44
CA VAL A 239 10.99 -4.56 -6.85
C VAL A 239 11.15 -5.90 -7.55
N ASP A 240 11.38 -5.92 -8.87
CA ASP A 240 11.62 -7.16 -9.62
C ASP A 240 12.94 -7.81 -9.27
N SER A 241 13.99 -7.01 -8.98
CA SER A 241 15.26 -7.52 -8.46
C SER A 241 15.10 -8.11 -7.07
N VAL A 242 14.28 -7.48 -6.21
CA VAL A 242 13.90 -8.00 -4.89
C VAL A 242 13.14 -9.33 -5.05
N ARG A 243 12.14 -9.36 -5.93
CA ARG A 243 11.37 -10.57 -6.25
C ARG A 243 12.26 -11.72 -6.72
N ALA A 244 13.18 -11.44 -7.62
CA ALA A 244 14.11 -12.42 -8.15
C ALA A 244 15.11 -12.92 -7.09
N LEU A 245 15.57 -12.05 -6.18
CA LEU A 245 16.43 -12.42 -5.05
C LEU A 245 15.69 -13.36 -4.09
N LEU A 246 14.43 -13.03 -3.79
CA LEU A 246 13.58 -13.85 -2.93
C LEU A 246 13.11 -15.14 -3.62
N GLY A 247 13.22 -15.24 -4.96
CA GLY A 247 12.60 -16.31 -5.75
C GLY A 247 11.11 -16.42 -5.51
N ALA A 248 10.48 -15.27 -5.26
CA ALA A 248 9.07 -15.18 -4.99
C ALA A 248 8.26 -15.35 -6.29
N ARG A 249 7.11 -16.02 -6.21
CA ARG A 249 6.20 -16.16 -7.34
C ARG A 249 5.76 -14.79 -7.85
N THR A 250 5.47 -14.69 -9.14
CA THR A 250 5.10 -13.41 -9.80
C THR A 250 3.84 -12.80 -9.19
N ALA A 251 2.88 -13.63 -8.80
CA ALA A 251 1.63 -13.21 -8.16
C ALA A 251 1.79 -12.72 -6.71
N LEU A 252 2.94 -12.99 -6.05
CA LEU A 252 3.16 -12.53 -4.68
C LEU A 252 3.26 -11.00 -4.65
N ARG A 253 2.41 -10.37 -3.87
CA ARG A 253 2.47 -8.93 -3.66
C ARG A 253 3.62 -8.57 -2.72
N ILE A 254 4.56 -7.79 -3.24
CA ILE A 254 5.66 -7.20 -2.51
C ILE A 254 5.38 -5.71 -2.38
N ARG A 255 5.21 -5.22 -1.17
CA ARG A 255 5.03 -3.81 -0.88
C ARG A 255 6.27 -3.26 -0.19
N ILE A 256 6.75 -2.13 -0.68
CA ILE A 256 7.91 -1.43 -0.13
C ILE A 256 7.46 -0.01 0.24
N THR A 257 7.60 0.35 1.50
CA THR A 257 7.21 1.66 2.02
C THR A 257 8.32 2.28 2.87
N SER A 258 8.23 3.57 3.14
CA SER A 258 9.15 4.23 4.06
C SER A 258 8.93 3.72 5.49
N ALA A 259 10.03 3.46 6.20
CA ALA A 259 9.97 3.19 7.63
C ALA A 259 9.84 4.50 8.42
N SER A 260 9.61 4.39 9.73
CA SER A 260 9.59 5.54 10.65
C SER A 260 10.94 6.25 10.78
N ARG A 261 12.03 5.59 10.38
CA ARG A 261 13.40 6.12 10.41
C ARG A 261 13.87 6.47 9.00
N GLY A 262 14.51 7.63 8.82
CA GLY A 262 15.17 7.97 7.58
C GLY A 262 16.24 6.93 7.19
N GLY A 263 16.37 6.62 5.89
CA GLY A 263 17.29 5.61 5.40
C GLY A 263 16.85 4.15 5.63
N TRP A 264 15.57 3.93 5.97
CA TRP A 264 14.98 2.60 6.13
C TRP A 264 13.72 2.45 5.29
N ALA A 265 13.51 1.26 4.75
CA ALA A 265 12.29 0.84 4.08
C ALA A 265 11.68 -0.35 4.82
N VAL A 266 10.36 -0.47 4.78
CA VAL A 266 9.62 -1.66 5.21
C VAL A 266 9.23 -2.44 3.98
N VAL A 267 9.55 -3.72 3.94
CA VAL A 267 9.10 -4.67 2.92
C VAL A 267 8.09 -5.60 3.55
N THR A 268 6.91 -5.67 2.96
CA THR A 268 5.83 -6.58 3.34
C THR A 268 5.55 -7.54 2.19
N LEU A 269 5.55 -8.83 2.48
CA LEU A 269 5.21 -9.91 1.56
C LEU A 269 3.83 -10.44 1.95
N ALA A 270 2.82 -10.18 1.13
CA ALA A 270 1.45 -10.65 1.38
C ALA A 270 1.31 -12.13 0.99
N THR A 271 1.80 -13.03 1.83
CA THR A 271 1.75 -14.49 1.59
C THR A 271 0.40 -15.09 1.93
N ARG A 272 -0.35 -14.43 2.80
CA ARG A 272 -1.69 -14.81 3.27
C ARG A 272 -2.52 -13.55 3.53
N SER A 273 -3.79 -13.73 3.80
CA SER A 273 -4.68 -12.63 4.22
C SER A 273 -5.02 -12.81 5.69
N ALA A 274 -4.77 -11.79 6.52
CA ALA A 274 -5.20 -11.77 7.92
C ALA A 274 -6.73 -11.82 8.05
N ALA A 275 -7.43 -11.39 7.00
CA ALA A 275 -8.88 -11.52 6.91
C ALA A 275 -9.34 -12.94 6.47
N ALA A 276 -8.41 -13.86 6.13
CA ALA A 276 -8.78 -15.24 5.80
C ALA A 276 -9.40 -15.94 7.01
N GLY A 277 -10.47 -16.68 6.80
CA GLY A 277 -11.19 -17.34 7.89
C GLY A 277 -12.24 -16.48 8.61
N VAL A 278 -12.19 -15.16 8.47
CA VAL A 278 -13.26 -14.27 8.94
C VAL A 278 -14.37 -14.23 7.88
N SER A 279 -15.62 -14.46 8.30
CA SER A 279 -16.75 -14.31 7.38
C SER A 279 -16.79 -12.88 6.82
N SER A 280 -16.94 -12.75 5.51
CA SER A 280 -17.14 -11.45 4.88
C SER A 280 -18.60 -11.00 4.95
N LEU A 281 -19.52 -11.84 5.41
CA LEU A 281 -20.93 -11.50 5.51
C LEU A 281 -21.12 -10.41 6.56
N TRP A 282 -21.76 -9.33 6.13
CA TRP A 282 -22.15 -8.25 7.02
C TRP A 282 -23.39 -8.62 7.82
N THR A 283 -23.39 -8.24 9.09
CA THR A 283 -24.53 -8.35 10.00
C THR A 283 -24.69 -7.04 10.76
N PRO A 284 -25.85 -6.72 11.33
CA PRO A 284 -26.05 -5.49 12.12
C PRO A 284 -25.06 -5.28 13.26
N ASP A 285 -24.47 -6.36 13.80
CA ASP A 285 -23.43 -6.32 14.85
C ASP A 285 -22.13 -5.63 14.39
N ARG A 286 -21.94 -5.50 13.07
CA ARG A 286 -20.82 -4.76 12.47
C ARG A 286 -21.04 -3.26 12.43
N ILE A 287 -22.20 -2.77 12.88
CA ILE A 287 -22.42 -1.34 13.00
C ILE A 287 -21.63 -0.84 14.22
N PRO A 288 -20.63 0.05 14.04
CA PRO A 288 -19.84 0.55 15.15
C PRO A 288 -20.70 1.24 16.21
N SER A 289 -20.26 1.17 17.47
CA SER A 289 -20.90 1.90 18.58
C SER A 289 -20.81 3.43 18.42
N ASP A 290 -19.75 3.90 17.77
CA ASP A 290 -19.62 5.32 17.39
C ASP A 290 -20.62 5.65 16.27
N PRO A 291 -21.62 6.53 16.51
CA PRO A 291 -22.61 6.90 15.51
C PRO A 291 -22.04 7.64 14.31
N LEU A 292 -20.86 8.22 14.43
CA LEU A 292 -20.18 8.96 13.35
C LEU A 292 -19.37 8.08 12.43
N MET A 293 -19.20 6.80 12.75
CA MET A 293 -18.38 5.87 11.98
C MET A 293 -19.19 4.71 11.41
N MET A 294 -18.78 4.16 10.30
CA MET A 294 -19.33 2.94 9.72
C MET A 294 -18.20 1.99 9.31
N SER A 295 -18.48 0.70 9.37
CA SER A 295 -17.52 -0.36 9.04
C SER A 295 -17.46 -0.58 7.53
N LEU A 296 -16.30 -0.37 6.94
CA LEU A 296 -16.07 -0.56 5.49
C LEU A 296 -15.56 -1.96 5.17
N ALA A 297 -14.51 -2.39 5.88
CA ALA A 297 -13.70 -3.53 5.44
C ALA A 297 -12.82 -4.07 6.58
N LEU A 298 -12.15 -5.19 6.31
CA LEU A 298 -11.00 -5.69 7.07
C LEU A 298 -9.70 -5.40 6.32
N ASP A 299 -8.67 -5.01 7.04
CA ASP A 299 -7.30 -4.93 6.52
C ASP A 299 -6.78 -6.36 6.28
N THR A 300 -6.32 -6.64 5.06
CA THR A 300 -5.83 -7.99 4.71
C THR A 300 -4.45 -8.29 5.29
N GLU A 301 -3.74 -7.30 5.81
CA GLU A 301 -2.41 -7.47 6.40
C GLU A 301 -2.48 -7.61 7.93
N THR A 302 -3.30 -6.80 8.60
CA THR A 302 -3.39 -6.79 10.06
C THR A 302 -4.61 -7.55 10.60
N GLY A 303 -5.68 -7.65 9.83
CA GLY A 303 -6.96 -8.20 10.27
C GLY A 303 -7.84 -7.18 10.99
N ASP A 304 -7.38 -5.94 11.12
CA ASP A 304 -8.12 -4.88 11.78
C ASP A 304 -9.33 -4.45 10.97
N GLU A 305 -10.38 -4.06 11.67
CA GLU A 305 -11.55 -3.45 11.06
C GLU A 305 -11.27 -2.00 10.67
N VAL A 306 -11.63 -1.64 9.45
CA VAL A 306 -11.42 -0.30 8.89
C VAL A 306 -12.73 0.46 8.88
N LEU A 307 -12.74 1.55 9.64
CA LEU A 307 -13.90 2.42 9.78
C LEU A 307 -13.75 3.67 8.91
N ILE A 308 -14.88 4.17 8.39
CA ILE A 308 -14.95 5.44 7.65
C ILE A 308 -16.07 6.32 8.25
N PRO A 309 -15.97 7.66 8.10
CA PRO A 309 -17.01 8.55 8.60
C PRO A 309 -18.37 8.31 7.94
N PHE A 310 -19.42 8.26 8.75
CA PHE A 310 -20.79 8.04 8.29
C PHE A 310 -21.39 9.28 7.59
N ASP A 311 -21.04 10.46 8.06
CA ASP A 311 -21.53 11.74 7.54
C ASP A 311 -20.73 12.28 6.34
N GLU A 312 -19.76 11.50 5.81
CA GLU A 312 -18.90 11.96 4.72
C GLU A 312 -19.42 11.50 3.36
N ARG A 313 -19.10 12.30 2.36
CA ARG A 313 -19.43 12.03 0.95
C ARG A 313 -18.46 10.98 0.40
N LEU A 314 -19.02 9.94 -0.20
CA LEU A 314 -18.32 8.73 -0.56
C LEU A 314 -18.27 8.51 -2.09
N LEU A 315 -17.12 8.16 -2.61
CA LEU A 315 -16.94 7.60 -3.95
C LEU A 315 -16.56 6.13 -3.83
N VAL A 316 -17.36 5.26 -4.42
CA VAL A 316 -17.02 3.83 -4.59
C VAL A 316 -16.84 3.54 -6.07
N SER A 317 -15.65 3.08 -6.46
CA SER A 317 -15.34 2.75 -7.84
C SER A 317 -14.91 1.30 -7.99
N GLY A 318 -15.18 0.72 -9.16
CA GLY A 318 -14.75 -0.65 -9.45
C GLY A 318 -15.37 -1.16 -10.75
N ALA A 319 -14.55 -1.82 -11.57
CA ALA A 319 -14.98 -2.41 -12.83
C ALA A 319 -16.08 -3.46 -12.63
N SER A 320 -16.77 -3.81 -13.71
CA SER A 320 -17.80 -4.85 -13.66
C SER A 320 -17.23 -6.17 -13.13
N GLY A 321 -17.99 -6.88 -12.31
CA GLY A 321 -17.62 -8.17 -11.73
C GLY A 321 -16.63 -8.11 -10.55
N THR A 322 -16.18 -6.93 -10.12
CA THR A 322 -15.25 -6.77 -8.97
C THR A 322 -15.93 -6.87 -7.60
N GLY A 323 -17.25 -6.95 -7.57
CA GLY A 323 -18.03 -7.01 -6.32
C GLY A 323 -18.48 -5.64 -5.80
N LYS A 324 -18.49 -4.58 -6.64
CA LYS A 324 -18.87 -3.20 -6.24
C LYS A 324 -20.21 -3.17 -5.49
N SER A 325 -21.27 -3.69 -6.07
CA SER A 325 -22.61 -3.65 -5.46
C SER A 325 -22.64 -4.40 -4.13
N TRP A 326 -22.10 -5.61 -4.08
CA TRP A 326 -22.03 -6.39 -2.85
C TRP A 326 -21.20 -5.74 -1.74
N SER A 327 -20.15 -5.04 -2.11
CA SER A 327 -19.32 -4.25 -1.16
C SER A 327 -20.01 -2.97 -0.69
N PHE A 328 -20.89 -2.41 -1.52
CA PHE A 328 -21.58 -1.16 -1.21
C PHE A 328 -22.83 -1.37 -0.36
N ARG A 329 -23.51 -2.52 -0.50
CA ARG A 329 -24.73 -2.86 0.26
C ARG A 329 -24.58 -2.77 1.79
N PRO A 330 -23.46 -3.22 2.43
CA PRO A 330 -23.25 -3.06 3.87
C PRO A 330 -23.28 -1.60 4.35
N LEU A 331 -22.69 -0.71 3.55
CA LEU A 331 -22.70 0.73 3.83
C LEU A 331 -24.11 1.32 3.69
N MET A 332 -24.83 0.94 2.62
CA MET A 332 -26.22 1.31 2.39
C MET A 332 -27.14 0.79 3.51
N ALA A 333 -26.93 -0.46 3.97
CA ALA A 333 -27.67 -1.04 5.08
C ALA A 333 -27.42 -0.27 6.38
N THR A 334 -26.19 0.12 6.65
CA THR A 334 -25.83 0.97 7.79
C THR A 334 -26.52 2.34 7.69
N ALA A 335 -26.52 2.95 6.50
CA ALA A 335 -27.18 4.22 6.25
C ALA A 335 -28.69 4.14 6.44
N HIS A 336 -29.30 3.06 5.97
CA HIS A 336 -30.73 2.78 6.11
C HIS A 336 -31.14 2.59 7.58
N LEU A 337 -30.34 1.86 8.36
CA LEU A 337 -30.64 1.61 9.78
C LEU A 337 -30.45 2.85 10.67
N ARG A 338 -29.51 3.72 10.33
CA ARG A 338 -29.18 4.93 11.10
C ARG A 338 -29.89 6.19 10.61
N GLY A 339 -30.30 6.23 9.36
CA GLY A 339 -30.86 7.39 8.69
C GLY A 339 -31.94 7.03 7.70
N ASP A 340 -32.12 7.91 6.74
CA ASP A 340 -33.00 7.72 5.59
C ASP A 340 -32.12 7.43 4.36
N LEU A 341 -32.57 6.51 3.51
CA LEU A 341 -31.86 6.10 2.30
C LEU A 341 -32.71 6.39 1.07
N LEU A 342 -32.12 7.08 0.10
CA LEU A 342 -32.64 7.28 -1.23
C LEU A 342 -31.67 6.65 -2.23
N LEU A 343 -32.07 5.60 -2.93
CA LEU A 343 -31.27 4.94 -3.95
C LEU A 343 -31.70 5.41 -5.34
N ILE A 344 -30.75 5.92 -6.11
CA ILE A 344 -30.91 6.27 -7.53
C ILE A 344 -30.12 5.26 -8.35
N ASP A 345 -30.82 4.34 -9.00
CA ASP A 345 -30.22 3.23 -9.75
C ASP A 345 -30.68 3.22 -11.20
N GLY A 346 -29.86 3.79 -12.08
CA GLY A 346 -30.15 3.85 -13.51
C GLY A 346 -30.09 2.52 -14.26
N LYS A 347 -29.65 1.43 -13.62
CA LYS A 347 -29.65 0.07 -14.19
C LYS A 347 -30.82 -0.77 -13.73
N GLY A 348 -31.40 -0.46 -12.57
CA GLY A 348 -32.49 -1.20 -11.96
C GLY A 348 -32.09 -2.52 -11.30
N GLU A 349 -30.81 -2.91 -11.32
CA GLU A 349 -30.34 -4.20 -10.78
C GLU A 349 -30.39 -4.22 -9.24
N GLU A 350 -29.89 -3.20 -8.59
CA GLU A 350 -29.94 -3.04 -7.13
C GLU A 350 -31.34 -2.60 -6.67
N ALA A 351 -32.02 -1.80 -7.48
CA ALA A 351 -33.37 -1.33 -7.21
C ALA A 351 -34.35 -2.47 -6.91
N ASN A 352 -34.31 -3.55 -7.70
CA ASN A 352 -35.19 -4.72 -7.52
C ASN A 352 -35.09 -5.37 -6.13
N ILE A 353 -33.97 -5.16 -5.44
CA ILE A 353 -33.69 -5.74 -4.14
C ILE A 353 -34.02 -4.75 -3.03
N TRP A 354 -33.79 -3.45 -3.25
CA TRP A 354 -33.95 -2.39 -2.27
C TRP A 354 -35.34 -1.76 -2.24
N GLU A 355 -36.14 -1.89 -3.31
CA GLU A 355 -37.49 -1.31 -3.40
C GLU A 355 -38.41 -1.67 -2.24
N PRO A 356 -38.43 -2.91 -1.71
CA PRO A 356 -39.22 -3.24 -0.54
C PRO A 356 -38.76 -2.56 0.76
N VAL A 357 -37.49 -2.08 0.79
CA VAL A 357 -36.78 -1.64 2.00
C VAL A 357 -36.71 -0.12 2.10
N CYS A 358 -36.32 0.57 1.02
CA CYS A 358 -36.11 2.02 1.01
C CYS A 358 -36.74 2.68 -0.23
N ARG A 359 -36.63 4.00 -0.31
CA ARG A 359 -37.04 4.73 -1.52
C ARG A 359 -36.02 4.49 -2.63
N VAL A 360 -36.51 4.11 -3.80
CA VAL A 360 -35.72 3.84 -5.00
C VAL A 360 -36.24 4.68 -6.16
N ALA A 361 -35.35 5.07 -7.09
CA ALA A 361 -35.67 5.75 -8.34
C ALA A 361 -34.91 5.06 -9.47
N VAL A 362 -35.63 4.55 -10.46
CA VAL A 362 -35.08 3.75 -11.59
C VAL A 362 -35.34 4.43 -12.92
N GLU A 363 -36.60 4.79 -13.17
CA GLU A 363 -37.01 5.40 -14.42
C GLU A 363 -36.51 6.85 -14.53
N GLN A 364 -36.32 7.34 -15.74
CA GLN A 364 -35.76 8.68 -15.97
C GLN A 364 -36.50 9.77 -15.19
N ASP A 365 -37.83 9.74 -15.18
CA ASP A 365 -38.65 10.72 -14.44
C ASP A 365 -38.47 10.57 -12.94
N GLU A 366 -38.39 9.35 -12.43
CA GLU A 366 -38.15 9.08 -11.01
C GLU A 366 -36.76 9.57 -10.58
N ILE A 367 -35.72 9.30 -11.39
CA ILE A 367 -34.34 9.74 -11.14
C ILE A 367 -34.28 11.28 -11.08
N THR A 368 -34.90 11.95 -12.05
CA THR A 368 -34.91 13.41 -12.08
C THR A 368 -35.67 14.00 -10.91
N ASN A 369 -36.82 13.41 -10.54
CA ASN A 369 -37.60 13.81 -9.38
C ASN A 369 -36.85 13.56 -8.07
N ALA A 370 -36.15 12.42 -7.94
CA ALA A 370 -35.36 12.10 -6.75
C ALA A 370 -34.23 13.12 -6.50
N VAL A 371 -33.55 13.59 -7.55
CA VAL A 371 -32.54 14.67 -7.44
C VAL A 371 -33.20 15.98 -6.98
N ASP A 372 -34.36 16.32 -7.54
CA ASP A 372 -35.10 17.53 -7.19
C ASP A 372 -35.60 17.47 -5.74
N GLU A 373 -36.15 16.35 -5.29
CA GLU A 373 -36.61 16.11 -3.93
C GLU A 373 -35.45 16.16 -2.91
N ALA A 374 -34.34 15.52 -3.18
CA ALA A 374 -33.16 15.57 -2.31
C ALA A 374 -32.63 17.00 -2.17
N HIS A 375 -32.62 17.77 -3.25
CA HIS A 375 -32.20 19.17 -3.25
C HIS A 375 -33.21 20.05 -2.50
N ALA A 376 -34.51 19.81 -2.67
CA ALA A 376 -35.57 20.51 -1.93
C ALA A 376 -35.45 20.24 -0.43
N GLU A 377 -35.23 19.00 -0.01
CA GLU A 377 -35.00 18.63 1.38
C GLU A 377 -33.74 19.33 1.95
N MET A 378 -32.64 19.35 1.21
CA MET A 378 -31.44 20.09 1.60
C MET A 378 -31.71 21.58 1.81
N THR A 379 -32.56 22.18 0.97
CA THR A 379 -32.94 23.59 1.05
C THR A 379 -33.88 23.84 2.21
N ARG A 380 -34.85 22.95 2.46
CA ARG A 380 -35.73 22.95 3.62
C ARG A 380 -34.92 22.93 4.92
N ARG A 381 -33.99 21.98 5.04
CA ARG A 381 -33.08 21.85 6.21
C ARG A 381 -32.27 23.13 6.43
N LYS A 382 -31.72 23.73 5.38
CA LYS A 382 -31.01 25.02 5.47
C LYS A 382 -31.89 26.10 6.11
N THR A 383 -33.15 26.17 5.71
CA THR A 383 -34.12 27.15 6.26
C THR A 383 -34.43 26.88 7.72
N ASP A 384 -34.60 25.60 8.09
CA ASP A 384 -34.84 25.18 9.46
C ASP A 384 -33.62 25.45 10.36
N MET A 385 -32.43 25.08 9.91
CA MET A 385 -31.16 25.38 10.59
C MET A 385 -31.00 26.89 10.87
N LYS A 386 -31.36 27.73 9.89
CA LYS A 386 -31.33 29.18 10.07
C LYS A 386 -32.29 29.63 11.18
N LYS A 387 -33.51 29.08 11.22
CA LYS A 387 -34.51 29.39 12.27
C LYS A 387 -34.03 28.94 13.66
N ARG A 388 -33.35 27.80 13.73
CA ARG A 388 -32.85 27.21 14.97
C ARG A 388 -31.48 27.74 15.40
N GLY A 389 -30.78 28.53 14.56
CA GLY A 389 -29.47 29.07 14.84
C GLY A 389 -28.35 28.01 14.90
N ILE A 390 -28.50 26.89 14.19
CA ILE A 390 -27.50 25.81 14.15
C ILE A 390 -26.74 25.82 12.83
N SER A 391 -25.47 25.43 12.88
CA SER A 391 -24.56 25.38 11.71
C SER A 391 -24.46 24.01 11.05
N VAL A 392 -24.85 22.96 11.76
CA VAL A 392 -24.86 21.57 11.30
C VAL A 392 -26.20 20.95 11.65
N TRP A 393 -26.76 20.17 10.74
CA TRP A 393 -28.02 19.43 10.94
C TRP A 393 -27.85 18.36 12.01
N ASP A 394 -28.74 18.32 12.98
CA ASP A 394 -28.72 17.41 14.13
C ASP A 394 -29.84 16.35 14.09
N GLY A 395 -30.65 16.33 13.03
CA GLY A 395 -31.67 15.30 12.81
C GLY A 395 -31.13 14.10 12.00
N ARG A 396 -32.07 13.21 11.64
CA ARG A 396 -31.75 12.03 10.81
C ARG A 396 -31.07 12.46 9.51
N GLN A 397 -29.97 11.79 9.16
CA GLN A 397 -29.27 11.98 7.90
C GLN A 397 -30.08 11.37 6.75
N LEU A 398 -30.17 12.06 5.62
CA LEU A 398 -30.60 11.50 4.35
C LEU A 398 -29.36 11.15 3.54
N THR A 399 -29.16 9.87 3.25
CA THR A 399 -28.09 9.40 2.37
C THR A 399 -28.67 9.20 0.97
N VAL A 400 -28.17 9.97 0.03
CA VAL A 400 -28.53 9.86 -1.40
C VAL A 400 -27.46 9.04 -2.09
N VAL A 401 -27.82 7.85 -2.54
CA VAL A 401 -26.92 6.92 -3.21
C VAL A 401 -27.18 6.95 -4.70
N VAL A 402 -26.14 7.22 -5.47
CA VAL A 402 -26.14 7.06 -6.94
C VAL A 402 -25.35 5.80 -7.26
N ASP A 403 -26.05 4.74 -7.69
CA ASP A 403 -25.38 3.55 -8.26
C ASP A 403 -25.25 3.70 -9.79
N GLU A 404 -24.03 3.60 -10.30
CA GLU A 404 -23.64 3.82 -11.68
C GLU A 404 -23.80 5.28 -12.17
N GLY A 405 -22.90 6.12 -11.68
CA GLY A 405 -22.86 7.54 -11.99
C GLY A 405 -22.82 7.88 -13.49
N GLN A 406 -22.23 7.02 -14.33
CA GLN A 406 -22.19 7.22 -15.77
C GLN A 406 -23.60 7.28 -16.38
N VAL A 407 -24.49 6.38 -15.97
CA VAL A 407 -25.88 6.34 -16.47
C VAL A 407 -26.61 7.61 -16.03
N ILE A 408 -26.50 7.96 -14.78
CA ILE A 408 -27.19 9.13 -14.21
C ILE A 408 -26.70 10.43 -14.85
N LEU A 409 -25.39 10.59 -15.06
CA LEU A 409 -24.85 11.76 -15.75
C LEU A 409 -25.33 11.86 -17.20
N THR A 410 -25.43 10.75 -17.91
CA THR A 410 -25.95 10.72 -19.28
C THR A 410 -27.40 11.24 -19.36
N LEU A 411 -28.22 10.91 -18.36
CA LEU A 411 -29.60 11.36 -18.27
C LEU A 411 -29.70 12.86 -17.88
N ILE A 412 -28.89 13.30 -16.92
CA ILE A 412 -29.04 14.62 -16.29
C ILE A 412 -28.23 15.72 -16.99
N THR A 413 -27.13 15.40 -17.67
CA THR A 413 -26.19 16.43 -18.20
C THR A 413 -26.85 17.40 -19.21
N LYS A 414 -27.93 16.98 -19.86
CA LYS A 414 -28.68 17.83 -20.78
C LYS A 414 -29.53 18.89 -20.04
N ASP A 415 -29.91 18.62 -18.81
CA ASP A 415 -30.63 19.55 -17.92
C ASP A 415 -29.64 20.24 -16.98
N LYS A 416 -29.24 21.46 -17.34
CA LYS A 416 -28.25 22.22 -16.57
C LYS A 416 -28.69 22.54 -15.15
N ASP A 417 -29.98 22.76 -14.94
CA ASP A 417 -30.50 23.10 -13.61
C ASP A 417 -30.45 21.90 -12.69
N ARG A 418 -30.79 20.70 -13.16
CA ARG A 418 -30.69 19.46 -12.40
C ARG A 418 -29.25 19.06 -12.15
N LEU A 419 -28.39 19.19 -13.14
CA LEU A 419 -26.94 18.99 -12.94
C LEU A 419 -26.41 19.93 -11.87
N GLN A 420 -26.82 21.20 -11.86
CA GLN A 420 -26.42 22.16 -10.85
C GLN A 420 -26.91 21.75 -9.44
N ARG A 421 -28.15 21.27 -9.31
CA ARG A 421 -28.68 20.72 -8.05
C ARG A 421 -27.86 19.54 -7.53
N LEU A 422 -27.47 18.63 -8.41
CA LEU A 422 -26.62 17.49 -8.06
C LEU A 422 -25.23 17.93 -7.61
N ILE A 423 -24.64 18.95 -8.28
CA ILE A 423 -23.37 19.56 -7.86
C ILE A 423 -23.52 20.22 -6.48
N GLU A 424 -24.62 20.92 -6.23
CA GLU A 424 -24.92 21.54 -4.92
C GLU A 424 -25.10 20.50 -3.81
N LEU A 425 -25.80 19.39 -4.07
CA LEU A 425 -25.88 18.25 -3.14
C LEU A 425 -24.48 17.74 -2.77
N SER A 426 -23.60 17.60 -3.77
CA SER A 426 -22.23 17.13 -3.53
C SER A 426 -21.38 18.11 -2.72
N SER A 427 -21.60 19.41 -2.82
CA SER A 427 -20.78 20.43 -2.17
C SER A 427 -21.33 20.93 -0.84
N LEU A 428 -22.67 21.07 -0.72
CA LEU A 428 -23.34 21.71 0.40
C LEU A 428 -24.13 20.76 1.29
N GLY A 429 -24.37 19.53 0.85
CA GLY A 429 -25.30 18.61 1.50
C GLY A 429 -24.84 18.15 2.89
N ARG A 430 -23.55 17.91 3.10
CA ARG A 430 -23.01 17.33 4.35
C ARG A 430 -23.46 18.10 5.60
N SER A 431 -23.19 19.39 5.67
CA SER A 431 -23.58 20.20 6.84
C SER A 431 -25.09 20.27 7.08
N ARG A 432 -25.89 19.96 6.05
CA ARG A 432 -27.37 19.94 6.09
C ARG A 432 -27.93 18.53 6.29
N GLY A 433 -27.04 17.54 6.56
CA GLY A 433 -27.43 16.16 6.77
C GLY A 433 -28.02 15.45 5.54
N VAL A 434 -27.73 15.95 4.33
CA VAL A 434 -28.06 15.29 3.05
C VAL A 434 -26.74 14.90 2.38
N VAL A 435 -26.36 13.64 2.50
CA VAL A 435 -25.04 13.17 2.12
C VAL A 435 -25.09 12.40 0.81
N LEU A 436 -24.26 12.78 -0.15
CA LEU A 436 -24.19 12.13 -1.45
C LEU A 436 -23.11 11.02 -1.44
N TRP A 437 -23.53 9.80 -1.75
CA TRP A 437 -22.67 8.66 -2.04
C TRP A 437 -22.77 8.31 -3.52
N TRP A 438 -21.63 8.12 -4.14
CA TRP A 438 -21.51 7.94 -5.58
C TRP A 438 -20.80 6.65 -5.91
N ALA A 439 -21.40 5.79 -6.70
CA ALA A 439 -20.78 4.60 -7.20
C ALA A 439 -20.63 4.64 -8.72
N THR A 440 -19.54 4.10 -9.26
CA THR A 440 -19.32 4.03 -10.71
C THR A 440 -18.39 2.88 -11.09
N GLN A 441 -18.63 2.29 -12.25
CA GLN A 441 -17.72 1.32 -12.87
C GLN A 441 -16.62 2.01 -13.67
N TYR A 442 -16.85 3.27 -14.04
CA TYR A 442 -15.97 4.05 -14.90
C TYR A 442 -15.58 5.38 -14.25
N PRO A 443 -14.64 5.38 -13.31
CA PRO A 443 -14.23 6.59 -12.60
C PRO A 443 -13.38 7.51 -13.50
N LEU A 444 -14.01 8.11 -14.52
CA LEU A 444 -13.42 9.13 -15.37
C LEU A 444 -14.24 10.41 -15.23
N THR A 445 -13.57 11.58 -15.30
CA THR A 445 -14.20 12.90 -15.23
C THR A 445 -14.38 13.53 -16.60
N ASP A 446 -13.70 13.00 -17.61
CA ASP A 446 -13.65 13.49 -18.97
C ASP A 446 -14.16 12.43 -19.98
N GLY A 447 -14.39 12.84 -21.22
CA GLY A 447 -14.86 11.97 -22.29
C GLY A 447 -16.36 12.10 -22.55
N SER A 448 -16.86 11.26 -23.47
CA SER A 448 -18.27 11.30 -23.92
C SER A 448 -19.26 10.81 -22.86
N ALA A 449 -18.79 10.02 -21.89
CA ALA A 449 -19.62 9.45 -20.84
C ALA A 449 -18.81 9.31 -19.52
N PRO A 450 -18.59 10.42 -18.81
CA PRO A 450 -17.84 10.40 -17.55
C PRO A 450 -18.63 9.64 -16.47
N GLY A 451 -17.92 8.85 -15.63
CA GLY A 451 -18.53 8.17 -14.50
C GLY A 451 -18.72 9.06 -13.28
N VAL A 452 -17.99 10.18 -13.22
CA VAL A 452 -18.11 11.22 -12.19
C VAL A 452 -17.95 12.58 -12.84
N HIS A 453 -18.84 13.52 -12.51
CA HIS A 453 -18.72 14.87 -13.04
C HIS A 453 -17.53 15.61 -12.38
N LYS A 454 -16.77 16.38 -13.16
CA LYS A 454 -15.56 17.11 -12.72
C LYS A 454 -15.77 18.08 -11.55
N LEU A 455 -16.99 18.59 -11.35
CA LEU A 455 -17.34 19.45 -10.21
C LEU A 455 -17.89 18.66 -9.01
N ILE A 456 -18.25 17.39 -9.19
CA ILE A 456 -18.70 16.50 -8.11
C ILE A 456 -17.49 15.75 -7.50
N ALA A 457 -16.60 15.23 -8.34
CA ALA A 457 -15.46 14.41 -7.91
C ALA A 457 -14.61 15.04 -6.78
N PRO A 458 -14.25 16.34 -6.79
CA PRO A 458 -13.48 16.95 -5.72
C PRO A 458 -14.21 17.00 -4.37
N ASN A 459 -15.54 16.90 -4.37
CA ASN A 459 -16.36 16.95 -3.15
C ASN A 459 -16.52 15.57 -2.49
N LEU A 460 -16.27 14.48 -3.21
CA LEU A 460 -16.31 13.11 -2.70
C LEU A 460 -14.98 12.79 -2.02
N LEU A 461 -14.87 13.08 -0.73
CA LEU A 461 -13.60 13.06 0.00
C LEU A 461 -13.19 11.65 0.44
N THR A 462 -14.14 10.86 0.93
CA THR A 462 -13.90 9.44 1.22
C THR A 462 -13.98 8.66 -0.09
N ARG A 463 -12.89 7.99 -0.46
CA ARG A 463 -12.81 7.28 -1.74
C ARG A 463 -12.32 5.87 -1.53
N PHE A 464 -13.12 4.93 -1.98
CA PHE A 464 -12.78 3.51 -1.98
C PHE A 464 -12.82 2.97 -3.41
N SER A 465 -11.78 2.29 -3.82
CA SER A 465 -11.70 1.70 -5.15
C SER A 465 -11.40 0.21 -5.09
N LEU A 466 -12.29 -0.57 -5.63
CA LEU A 466 -12.05 -1.96 -6.04
C LEU A 466 -11.19 -1.95 -7.31
N ARG A 467 -10.98 -3.13 -7.93
CA ARG A 467 -10.23 -3.21 -9.19
C ARG A 467 -10.83 -2.32 -10.27
N VAL A 468 -9.98 -1.56 -10.94
CA VAL A 468 -10.30 -0.74 -12.13
C VAL A 468 -9.43 -1.16 -13.30
N ALA A 469 -9.78 -0.74 -14.54
CA ALA A 469 -9.13 -1.25 -15.73
C ALA A 469 -7.72 -0.66 -15.98
N GLY A 470 -7.43 0.56 -15.52
CA GLY A 470 -6.17 1.21 -15.82
C GLY A 470 -5.76 2.32 -14.85
N THR A 471 -4.56 2.85 -15.06
CA THR A 471 -3.95 3.89 -14.22
C THR A 471 -4.74 5.19 -14.20
N THR A 472 -5.30 5.62 -15.35
CA THR A 472 -6.14 6.83 -15.42
C THR A 472 -7.38 6.71 -14.53
N GLN A 473 -8.03 5.55 -14.55
CA GLN A 473 -9.18 5.29 -13.67
C GLN A 473 -8.76 5.23 -12.20
N ALA A 474 -7.61 4.62 -11.89
CA ALA A 474 -7.05 4.58 -10.54
C ALA A 474 -6.76 6.00 -10.02
N GLN A 475 -6.22 6.87 -10.87
CA GLN A 475 -5.94 8.26 -10.53
C GLN A 475 -7.23 9.04 -10.21
N VAL A 476 -8.28 8.88 -10.98
CA VAL A 476 -9.57 9.55 -10.69
C VAL A 476 -10.24 8.96 -9.45
N ALA A 477 -10.16 7.63 -9.28
CA ALA A 477 -10.80 6.94 -8.17
C ALA A 477 -10.22 7.33 -6.80
N LEU A 478 -8.88 7.43 -6.70
CA LEU A 478 -8.18 7.60 -5.42
C LEU A 478 -7.29 8.85 -5.34
N ASP A 479 -7.26 9.69 -6.38
CA ASP A 479 -6.36 10.86 -6.55
C ASP A 479 -4.85 10.50 -6.54
N ASP A 480 -4.51 9.23 -6.51
CA ASP A 480 -3.13 8.77 -6.44
C ASP A 480 -3.03 7.33 -6.96
N CYS A 481 -2.36 7.14 -8.11
CA CYS A 481 -2.09 5.82 -8.66
C CYS A 481 -0.68 5.31 -8.37
N ALA A 482 0.18 6.11 -7.72
CA ALA A 482 1.53 5.71 -7.36
C ALA A 482 1.55 4.89 -6.06
N HIS A 483 0.73 5.26 -5.07
CA HIS A 483 0.63 4.57 -3.79
C HIS A 483 -0.50 3.54 -3.78
N TYR A 484 -1.60 3.81 -4.49
CA TYR A 484 -2.74 2.89 -4.60
C TYR A 484 -2.79 2.30 -5.99
N ALA A 485 -2.74 0.99 -6.10
CA ALA A 485 -2.73 0.29 -7.37
C ALA A 485 -3.99 -0.58 -7.59
N PRO A 486 -5.21 -0.01 -7.60
CA PRO A 486 -6.42 -0.80 -7.79
C PRO A 486 -6.48 -1.46 -9.17
N HIS A 487 -5.78 -0.92 -10.17
CA HIS A 487 -5.64 -1.52 -11.49
C HIS A 487 -4.73 -2.78 -11.52
N GLN A 488 -3.97 -3.02 -10.45
CA GLN A 488 -3.10 -4.20 -10.30
C GLN A 488 -3.74 -5.29 -9.43
N ILE A 489 -4.93 -5.08 -8.89
CA ILE A 489 -5.67 -6.15 -8.20
C ILE A 489 -5.96 -7.26 -9.22
N PRO A 490 -5.57 -8.52 -8.95
CA PRO A 490 -5.77 -9.61 -9.90
C PRO A 490 -7.26 -9.82 -10.25
N ASP A 491 -7.50 -10.34 -11.45
CA ASP A 491 -8.84 -10.69 -11.92
C ASP A 491 -9.21 -12.12 -11.50
N GLY A 492 -9.58 -12.27 -10.23
CA GLY A 492 -9.95 -13.56 -9.66
C GLY A 492 -11.18 -13.45 -8.76
N ARG A 493 -11.93 -14.53 -8.61
CA ARG A 493 -13.10 -14.56 -7.72
C ARG A 493 -12.70 -14.27 -6.26
N GLU A 494 -11.51 -14.71 -5.88
CA GLU A 494 -10.92 -14.52 -4.55
C GLU A 494 -10.58 -13.06 -4.24
N TYR A 495 -10.42 -12.22 -5.27
CA TYR A 495 -10.16 -10.78 -5.11
C TYR A 495 -11.41 -9.91 -5.21
N ARG A 496 -12.60 -10.50 -5.37
CA ARG A 496 -13.85 -9.73 -5.33
C ARG A 496 -14.03 -9.10 -3.96
N GLY A 497 -14.46 -7.85 -3.94
CA GLY A 497 -14.57 -7.07 -2.72
C GLY A 497 -13.23 -6.59 -2.13
N HIS A 498 -12.11 -6.82 -2.83
CA HIS A 498 -10.83 -6.25 -2.42
C HIS A 498 -10.60 -4.89 -3.07
N GLY A 499 -10.08 -3.94 -2.30
CA GLY A 499 -9.87 -2.57 -2.76
C GLY A 499 -8.93 -1.78 -1.88
N TYR A 500 -8.84 -0.49 -2.18
CA TYR A 500 -8.04 0.49 -1.46
C TYR A 500 -8.87 1.66 -1.00
N LEU A 501 -8.61 2.15 0.20
CA LEU A 501 -9.19 3.36 0.77
C LEU A 501 -8.16 4.49 0.74
N LYS A 502 -8.51 5.60 0.11
CA LYS A 502 -7.69 6.82 0.10
C LYS A 502 -7.41 7.29 1.53
N GLY A 503 -6.15 7.59 1.84
CA GLY A 503 -5.72 8.04 3.16
C GLY A 503 -5.43 6.94 4.17
N TYR A 504 -5.82 5.69 3.92
CA TYR A 504 -5.53 4.56 4.81
C TYR A 504 -4.11 3.98 4.61
N GLY A 505 -3.45 4.33 3.53
CA GLY A 505 -2.18 3.76 3.10
C GLY A 505 -2.35 2.67 2.03
N PRO A 506 -1.27 2.18 1.44
CA PRO A 506 -1.29 1.27 0.30
C PRO A 506 -1.64 -0.18 0.68
N ARG A 507 -2.43 -0.37 1.73
CA ARG A 507 -2.88 -1.68 2.20
C ARG A 507 -4.18 -2.07 1.52
N MET A 508 -4.26 -3.33 1.09
CA MET A 508 -5.46 -3.86 0.47
C MET A 508 -6.47 -4.23 1.56
N LEU A 509 -7.71 -3.84 1.33
CA LEU A 509 -8.83 -4.09 2.22
C LEU A 509 -9.75 -5.12 1.59
N ARG A 510 -10.42 -5.93 2.41
CA ARG A 510 -11.51 -6.82 2.01
C ARG A 510 -12.80 -6.32 2.63
N THR A 511 -13.73 -5.85 1.78
CA THR A 511 -15.02 -5.31 2.22
C THR A 511 -15.91 -6.39 2.83
N TRP A 512 -16.84 -5.93 3.62
CA TRP A 512 -18.02 -6.73 3.97
C TRP A 512 -18.90 -6.91 2.74
N THR A 513 -19.73 -7.95 2.77
CA THR A 513 -20.68 -8.28 1.71
C THR A 513 -22.06 -8.50 2.31
N LEU A 514 -23.10 -8.10 1.60
CA LEU A 514 -24.49 -8.35 1.98
C LEU A 514 -25.22 -8.93 0.77
N ASP A 515 -25.80 -10.10 0.96
CA ASP A 515 -26.57 -10.79 -0.06
C ASP A 515 -28.01 -10.24 -0.17
N ASP A 516 -28.72 -10.71 -1.17
CA ASP A 516 -30.10 -10.29 -1.44
C ASP A 516 -31.05 -10.62 -0.27
N ALA A 517 -30.84 -11.75 0.40
CA ALA A 517 -31.63 -12.14 1.56
C ALA A 517 -31.39 -11.22 2.73
N GLY A 518 -30.15 -10.84 2.97
CA GLY A 518 -29.77 -9.89 4.01
C GLY A 518 -30.37 -8.48 3.78
N VAL A 519 -30.38 -8.00 2.53
CA VAL A 519 -31.05 -6.73 2.20
C VAL A 519 -32.55 -6.81 2.47
N ARG A 520 -33.23 -7.85 1.99
CA ARG A 520 -34.67 -8.01 2.18
C ARG A 520 -35.08 -8.21 3.65
N ALA A 521 -34.17 -8.65 4.49
CA ALA A 521 -34.39 -8.78 5.94
C ALA A 521 -34.30 -7.45 6.70
N LEU A 522 -33.85 -6.36 6.06
CA LEU A 522 -33.81 -5.04 6.67
C LEU A 522 -35.23 -4.51 6.93
N PRO A 523 -35.42 -3.72 7.99
CA PRO A 523 -36.74 -3.11 8.29
C PRO A 523 -37.11 -2.15 7.15
N LYS A 524 -38.40 -2.14 6.78
CA LYS A 524 -38.93 -1.20 5.79
C LYS A 524 -38.94 0.22 6.35
N SER A 525 -38.26 1.15 5.68
CA SER A 525 -38.25 2.57 6.00
C SER A 525 -38.16 3.39 4.72
N ILE A 526 -39.30 3.77 4.16
CA ILE A 526 -39.41 4.53 2.92
C ILE A 526 -39.36 6.03 3.26
N TRP A 527 -38.26 6.68 2.89
CA TRP A 527 -38.19 8.13 2.97
C TRP A 527 -39.18 8.79 2.02
N THR A 528 -39.96 9.74 2.53
CA THR A 528 -40.87 10.55 1.73
C THR A 528 -40.50 12.02 1.85
N PRO A 529 -40.38 12.74 0.72
CA PRO A 529 -40.12 14.18 0.78
C PRO A 529 -41.24 14.90 1.53
N VAL A 530 -40.85 15.83 2.38
CA VAL A 530 -41.86 16.68 3.05
C VAL A 530 -42.51 17.55 1.99
N PRO A 531 -43.83 17.48 1.81
CA PRO A 531 -44.51 18.33 0.83
C PRO A 531 -44.16 19.79 1.10
N SER A 532 -43.70 20.50 0.09
CA SER A 532 -43.55 21.95 0.16
C SER A 532 -44.94 22.51 0.27
N THR A 533 -45.38 22.85 1.50
CA THR A 533 -46.61 23.61 1.70
C THR A 533 -46.46 24.93 0.96
N GLY A 534 -47.08 24.99 -0.22
CA GLY A 534 -47.46 26.16 -0.97
C GLY A 534 -46.37 27.22 -1.25
N GLY A 535 -45.97 27.28 -2.47
CA GLY A 535 -45.19 28.34 -3.06
C GLY A 535 -43.94 27.78 -3.73
N GLN A 536 -43.90 27.73 -5.07
CA GLN A 536 -42.64 27.78 -5.78
C GLN A 536 -41.78 28.81 -5.05
N PRO A 537 -40.57 28.47 -4.54
CA PRO A 537 -39.66 29.52 -4.12
C PRO A 537 -39.55 30.44 -5.34
N PRO A 538 -39.66 31.74 -5.18
CA PRO A 538 -39.47 32.64 -6.30
C PRO A 538 -38.18 32.21 -6.93
N ARG A 539 -38.20 31.96 -8.25
CA ARG A 539 -37.02 31.82 -9.06
C ARG A 539 -36.24 33.12 -8.88
N THR A 540 -35.49 33.21 -7.82
CA THR A 540 -34.44 34.23 -7.74
C THR A 540 -33.34 33.65 -8.63
N PRO A 541 -33.20 34.17 -9.87
CA PRO A 541 -31.98 33.90 -10.58
C PRO A 541 -30.89 34.22 -9.56
N LEU A 542 -29.85 33.39 -9.50
CA LEU A 542 -28.57 33.80 -8.95
C LEU A 542 -28.16 35.00 -9.80
N HIS A 543 -28.71 36.17 -9.47
CA HIS A 543 -28.03 37.38 -9.84
C HIS A 543 -26.66 37.23 -9.19
N LEU A 544 -25.65 37.04 -10.02
CA LEU A 544 -24.36 37.55 -9.66
C LEU A 544 -24.65 38.82 -8.87
N VAL A 545 -24.36 38.80 -7.56
CA VAL A 545 -24.41 39.98 -6.75
C VAL A 545 -23.49 40.94 -7.48
N LYS A 546 -24.07 41.81 -8.30
CA LYS A 546 -23.39 43.03 -8.68
C LYS A 546 -23.06 43.65 -7.35
N ASN A 547 -21.79 43.66 -7.03
CA ASN A 547 -21.28 44.32 -5.86
C ASN A 547 -22.01 45.65 -5.68
N THR A 548 -22.95 45.71 -4.76
CA THR A 548 -23.35 46.97 -4.20
C THR A 548 -22.10 47.54 -3.59
N PRO A 549 -21.67 48.74 -3.95
CA PRO A 549 -20.41 49.30 -3.43
C PRO A 549 -20.48 49.31 -1.92
N ALA A 550 -19.53 48.60 -1.30
CA ALA A 550 -19.26 48.74 0.12
C ALA A 550 -18.87 50.23 0.37
N PRO A 551 -19.16 50.77 1.53
CA PRO A 551 -18.88 52.17 1.83
C PRO A 551 -17.37 52.41 1.61
N SER A 552 -17.10 53.50 0.91
CA SER A 552 -15.82 54.03 0.50
C SER A 552 -14.74 53.98 1.58
N GLY A 553 -13.61 53.29 1.26
CA GLY A 553 -12.43 53.36 2.11
C GLY A 553 -11.26 52.45 1.68
N ALA A 554 -11.45 51.37 0.97
CA ALA A 554 -10.34 50.54 0.53
C ALA A 554 -10.21 50.54 -1.01
N ALA A 555 -9.08 51.06 -1.52
CA ALA A 555 -8.76 51.05 -2.96
C ALA A 555 -8.83 49.63 -3.51
N THR A 556 -9.62 49.45 -4.58
CA THR A 556 -9.75 48.14 -5.27
C THR A 556 -8.42 47.74 -5.92
N ASN A 557 -8.22 46.46 -6.25
CA ASN A 557 -7.02 46.03 -6.99
C ASN A 557 -6.89 46.78 -8.31
N ARG A 558 -7.99 47.15 -8.91
CA ARG A 558 -8.05 47.93 -10.14
C ARG A 558 -7.53 49.37 -9.93
N ASP A 559 -7.93 50.01 -8.84
CA ASP A 559 -7.48 51.35 -8.47
C ASP A 559 -5.98 51.35 -8.13
N LYS A 560 -5.51 50.31 -7.45
CA LYS A 560 -4.09 50.14 -7.12
C LYS A 560 -3.25 49.99 -8.40
N VAL A 561 -3.69 49.19 -9.38
CA VAL A 561 -3.00 49.00 -10.67
C VAL A 561 -2.98 50.31 -11.48
N LEU A 562 -4.12 51.00 -11.56
CA LEU A 562 -4.21 52.27 -12.27
C LEU A 562 -3.34 53.34 -11.59
N GLY A 563 -3.39 53.44 -10.27
CA GLY A 563 -2.56 54.37 -9.49
C GLY A 563 -1.06 54.08 -9.67
N ALA A 564 -0.63 52.84 -9.68
CA ALA A 564 0.76 52.47 -9.92
C ALA A 564 1.26 52.91 -11.32
N VAL A 565 0.44 52.76 -12.38
CA VAL A 565 0.79 53.21 -13.73
C VAL A 565 0.80 54.75 -13.81
N GLN A 566 -0.10 55.43 -13.13
CA GLN A 566 -0.11 56.90 -13.00
C GLN A 566 1.11 57.40 -12.26
N ALA A 567 1.57 56.66 -11.24
CA ALA A 567 2.78 56.94 -10.48
C ALA A 567 4.10 56.63 -11.22
N GLY A 568 4.02 56.08 -12.46
CA GLY A 568 5.19 55.90 -13.30
C GLY A 568 5.59 54.43 -13.58
N ALA A 569 4.86 53.43 -13.08
CA ALA A 569 5.11 52.03 -13.42
C ALA A 569 4.80 51.78 -14.90
N ARG A 570 5.75 51.22 -15.63
CA ARG A 570 5.63 51.05 -17.11
C ARG A 570 5.51 49.61 -17.55
N THR A 571 5.84 48.64 -16.70
CA THR A 571 5.74 47.23 -17.01
C THR A 571 4.83 46.51 -16.02
N ALA A 572 4.32 45.35 -16.39
CA ALA A 572 3.52 44.53 -15.47
C ALA A 572 4.31 44.07 -14.22
N LYS A 573 5.65 44.03 -14.33
CA LYS A 573 6.53 43.74 -13.20
C LYS A 573 6.57 44.92 -12.25
N ASP A 574 6.80 46.15 -12.77
CA ASP A 574 6.83 47.37 -11.96
C ASP A 574 5.50 47.57 -11.20
N VAL A 575 4.38 47.29 -11.86
CA VAL A 575 3.05 47.35 -11.25
C VAL A 575 2.90 46.31 -10.14
N ALA A 576 3.40 45.10 -10.31
CA ALA A 576 3.36 44.05 -9.28
C ALA A 576 4.21 44.46 -8.07
N ASP A 577 5.42 44.96 -8.30
CA ASP A 577 6.35 45.41 -7.27
C ASP A 577 5.79 46.61 -6.49
N ALA A 578 5.16 47.57 -7.18
CA ALA A 578 4.56 48.76 -6.58
C ALA A 578 3.26 48.49 -5.79
N THR A 579 2.48 47.50 -6.18
CA THR A 579 1.15 47.21 -5.58
C THR A 579 1.14 46.05 -4.61
N GLY A 580 2.18 45.20 -4.60
CA GLY A 580 2.23 43.95 -3.83
C GLY A 580 1.28 42.88 -4.34
N LEU A 581 0.66 43.06 -5.50
CA LEU A 581 -0.28 42.10 -6.10
C LEU A 581 0.47 40.98 -6.86
N ASN A 582 -0.09 39.77 -6.83
CA ASN A 582 0.51 38.69 -7.61
C ASN A 582 0.40 38.91 -9.14
N LYS A 583 1.36 38.40 -9.90
CA LYS A 583 1.48 38.60 -11.36
C LYS A 583 0.20 38.25 -12.14
N GLY A 584 -0.54 37.23 -11.71
CA GLY A 584 -1.80 36.83 -12.38
C GLY A 584 -2.90 37.87 -12.18
N THR A 585 -3.03 38.45 -11.00
CA THR A 585 -3.98 39.53 -10.71
C THR A 585 -3.63 40.79 -11.48
N VAL A 586 -2.35 41.20 -11.44
CA VAL A 586 -1.86 42.37 -12.20
C VAL A 586 -2.13 42.21 -13.71
N SER A 587 -1.81 41.07 -14.29
CA SER A 587 -2.03 40.83 -15.72
C SER A 587 -3.52 40.90 -16.09
N ARG A 588 -4.41 40.40 -15.22
CA ARG A 588 -5.87 40.43 -15.43
C ARG A 588 -6.41 41.86 -15.36
N GLU A 589 -5.98 42.63 -14.35
CA GLU A 589 -6.42 44.02 -14.19
C GLU A 589 -5.85 44.93 -15.30
N ILE A 590 -4.61 44.78 -15.72
CA ILE A 590 -4.04 45.48 -16.86
C ILE A 590 -4.85 45.19 -18.15
N LYS A 591 -5.20 43.93 -18.39
CA LYS A 591 -6.02 43.56 -19.56
C LYS A 591 -7.41 44.20 -19.51
N ALA A 592 -8.05 44.21 -18.33
CA ALA A 592 -9.35 44.82 -18.14
C ALA A 592 -9.28 46.38 -18.28
N LEU A 593 -8.26 47.00 -17.73
CA LEU A 593 -8.02 48.46 -17.83
C LEU A 593 -7.65 48.89 -19.26
N THR A 594 -6.96 48.04 -20.02
CA THR A 594 -6.65 48.32 -21.42
C THR A 594 -7.91 48.15 -22.28
N ALA A 595 -8.74 47.17 -22.01
CA ALA A 595 -9.98 46.94 -22.76
C ALA A 595 -11.02 48.06 -22.58
N ASN A 596 -11.02 48.74 -21.41
CA ASN A 596 -11.94 49.85 -21.17
C ASN A 596 -11.31 51.25 -21.43
N GLY A 597 -10.11 51.28 -22.01
CA GLY A 597 -9.44 52.53 -22.38
C GLY A 597 -8.75 53.30 -21.25
N ALA A 598 -8.83 52.83 -20.01
CA ALA A 598 -8.19 53.47 -18.84
C ALA A 598 -6.65 53.33 -18.86
N LEU A 599 -6.14 52.32 -19.53
CA LEU A 599 -4.71 52.16 -19.87
C LEU A 599 -4.53 51.92 -21.35
N ARG A 600 -3.39 52.30 -21.89
CA ARG A 600 -2.95 51.93 -23.25
C ARG A 600 -1.58 51.27 -23.22
N ARG A 601 -1.31 50.42 -24.17
CA ARG A 601 -0.01 49.77 -24.35
C ARG A 601 0.67 50.37 -25.60
N THR A 602 1.90 50.78 -25.45
CA THR A 602 2.71 51.26 -26.58
C THR A 602 3.18 50.08 -27.46
N ALA A 603 3.71 50.39 -28.65
CA ALA A 603 4.31 49.37 -29.53
C ALA A 603 5.45 48.60 -28.84
N ASP A 604 6.18 49.24 -27.95
CA ASP A 604 7.28 48.65 -27.15
C ASP A 604 6.76 47.90 -25.91
N GLY A 605 5.44 47.73 -25.78
CA GLY A 605 4.80 46.96 -24.69
C GLY A 605 4.67 47.71 -23.35
N MET A 606 5.06 48.98 -23.26
CA MET A 606 4.95 49.80 -22.04
C MET A 606 3.52 50.27 -21.77
N LEU A 607 3.18 50.34 -20.48
CA LEU A 607 1.88 50.80 -20.00
C LEU A 607 1.84 52.30 -19.81
N LEU A 608 0.85 52.98 -20.34
CA LEU A 608 0.57 54.39 -20.17
C LEU A 608 -0.89 54.57 -19.72
N PRO A 609 -1.20 55.65 -18.93
CA PRO A 609 -2.58 56.01 -18.68
C PRO A 609 -3.33 56.30 -19.98
N GLY A 610 -4.60 55.86 -20.06
CA GLY A 610 -5.48 56.22 -21.19
C GLY A 610 -5.79 57.72 -21.14
N GLN A 611 -5.98 58.34 -22.32
CA GLN A 611 -6.51 59.68 -22.38
C GLN A 611 -7.99 59.63 -21.96
N GLN A 612 -8.32 60.31 -20.85
CA GLN A 612 -9.73 60.62 -20.61
C GLN A 612 -10.18 61.53 -21.72
N ALA A 613 -11.22 61.13 -22.43
CA ALA A 613 -11.95 62.04 -23.30
C ALA A 613 -12.54 63.12 -22.40
N ALA A 614 -12.16 64.37 -22.68
CA ALA A 614 -12.65 65.55 -22.01
C ALA A 614 -14.17 65.71 -22.21
#